data_ecda37e73ab538fa388a37e3263879b2
#
_entry.id   ecda37e73ab538fa388a37e3263879b2
#
_cell.length_a   1.000
_cell.length_b   1.000
_cell.length_c   1.000
_cell.angle_alpha   90.00
_cell.angle_beta   90.00
_cell.angle_gamma   90.00
#
_symmetry.space_group_name_H-M   'P 1'
#
loop_
_entity.id
_entity.type
_entity.pdbx_description
1 polymer ?
#
loop_
_entity_poly.entity_id
_entity_poly.type
_entity_poly.pdbx_seq_one_letter_code
_entity_poly.pdbx_strand_id
1 'polypeptide(L)'
;FRYKADKARQAQSRLKAIARLEPITRPQEAALRRFSFPTPEELSPPILRIENGTAGYGETTILSRLDLRIDQDDRIALLGQNGQGKSTLAKLISGRLKPMAGQLVQSSKLRIGYFAQHQVDELYVDETPIDHVRRLRPSKTPAQLRAILGGFGIGAEQAETLVGRLSGGQKARLSLLLATIDAPHLLILDE
;
A
#
# COMPACT_ATOMS: atom_id res chain seq x y z
N PHE A 1 -24.38 -35.52 -48.94
CA PHE A 1 -24.88 -35.22 -47.58
C PHE A 1 -26.09 -34.29 -47.71
N ARG A 2 -27.32 -34.83 -47.60
CA ARG A 2 -28.55 -33.96 -47.52
C ARG A 2 -28.57 -33.29 -46.15
N TYR A 3 -28.34 -31.99 -46.11
CA TYR A 3 -28.60 -31.17 -44.91
C TYR A 3 -30.10 -31.25 -44.62
N LYS A 4 -30.48 -31.82 -43.47
CA LYS A 4 -31.86 -31.77 -43.01
C LYS A 4 -32.19 -30.29 -42.66
N ALA A 5 -33.30 -29.79 -43.21
CA ALA A 5 -33.76 -28.41 -43.05
C ALA A 5 -33.83 -27.97 -41.58
N ASP A 6 -34.13 -28.91 -40.67
CA ASP A 6 -34.16 -28.65 -39.21
C ASP A 6 -32.81 -28.25 -38.62
N LYS A 7 -31.71 -28.80 -39.12
CA LYS A 7 -30.36 -28.43 -38.68
C LYS A 7 -29.96 -27.05 -39.16
N ALA A 8 -30.38 -26.65 -40.37
CA ALA A 8 -30.16 -25.30 -40.89
C ALA A 8 -30.88 -24.25 -40.06
N ARG A 9 -32.13 -24.51 -39.65
CA ARG A 9 -32.94 -23.63 -38.80
C ARG A 9 -32.33 -23.51 -37.40
N GLN A 10 -31.82 -24.61 -36.82
CA GLN A 10 -31.11 -24.61 -35.56
C GLN A 10 -29.79 -23.82 -35.63
N ALA A 11 -29.01 -23.96 -36.71
CA ALA A 11 -27.78 -23.20 -36.92
C ALA A 11 -28.06 -21.69 -37.03
N GLN A 12 -29.07 -21.29 -37.79
CA GLN A 12 -29.48 -19.89 -37.90
C GLN A 12 -29.98 -19.30 -36.56
N SER A 13 -30.71 -20.08 -35.75
CA SER A 13 -31.16 -19.66 -34.43
C SER A 13 -29.95 -19.42 -33.50
N ARG A 14 -28.95 -20.29 -33.52
CA ARG A 14 -27.71 -20.16 -32.74
C ARG A 14 -26.88 -18.95 -33.18
N LEU A 15 -26.74 -18.72 -34.50
CA LEU A 15 -26.07 -17.55 -35.04
C LEU A 15 -26.75 -16.25 -34.63
N LYS A 16 -28.10 -16.21 -34.63
CA LYS A 16 -28.85 -15.06 -34.13
C LYS A 16 -28.70 -14.87 -32.63
N ALA A 17 -28.59 -15.95 -31.85
CA ALA A 17 -28.31 -15.86 -30.41
C ALA A 17 -26.90 -15.33 -30.14
N ILE A 18 -25.89 -15.80 -30.90
CA ILE A 18 -24.51 -15.31 -30.80
C ILE A 18 -24.40 -13.82 -31.20
N ALA A 19 -25.13 -13.41 -32.25
CA ALA A 19 -25.15 -12.01 -32.69
C ALA A 19 -25.82 -11.05 -31.69
N ARG A 20 -26.64 -11.58 -30.76
CA ARG A 20 -27.25 -10.82 -29.65
C ARG A 20 -26.41 -10.80 -28.38
N LEU A 21 -25.39 -11.64 -28.29
CA LEU A 21 -24.43 -11.55 -27.19
C LEU A 21 -23.61 -10.27 -27.38
N GLU A 22 -23.65 -9.42 -26.39
CA GLU A 22 -22.71 -8.28 -26.33
C GLU A 22 -21.28 -8.84 -26.42
N PRO A 23 -20.44 -8.32 -27.33
CA PRO A 23 -19.04 -8.75 -27.38
C PRO A 23 -18.43 -8.56 -26.01
N ILE A 24 -17.90 -9.61 -25.43
CA ILE A 24 -17.07 -9.53 -24.22
C ILE A 24 -15.89 -8.66 -24.60
N THR A 25 -16.02 -7.37 -24.35
CA THR A 25 -14.88 -6.44 -24.43
C THR A 25 -13.82 -6.99 -23.46
N ARG A 26 -12.64 -7.30 -23.99
CA ARG A 26 -11.49 -7.58 -23.10
C ARG A 26 -11.49 -6.49 -22.03
N PRO A 27 -11.40 -6.84 -20.73
CA PRO A 27 -11.19 -5.83 -19.71
C PRO A 27 -10.03 -4.97 -20.23
N GLN A 28 -10.27 -3.67 -20.42
CA GLN A 28 -9.15 -2.77 -20.70
C GLN A 28 -8.17 -3.06 -19.58
N GLU A 29 -6.96 -3.53 -19.94
CA GLU A 29 -5.89 -3.67 -18.97
C GLU A 29 -5.86 -2.35 -18.22
N ALA A 30 -6.28 -2.41 -16.95
CA ALA A 30 -6.32 -1.22 -16.12
C ALA A 30 -4.91 -0.66 -16.19
N ALA A 31 -4.76 0.47 -16.88
CA ALA A 31 -3.45 1.05 -17.17
C ALA A 31 -2.64 1.02 -15.89
N LEU A 32 -1.53 0.28 -15.88
CA LEU A 32 -0.68 0.10 -14.72
C LEU A 32 -0.37 1.49 -14.17
N ARG A 33 -1.02 1.86 -13.08
CA ARG A 33 -0.79 3.16 -12.45
C ARG A 33 0.59 3.15 -11.84
N ARG A 34 1.45 4.00 -12.35
CA ARG A 34 2.78 4.24 -11.78
C ARG A 34 2.62 5.25 -10.66
N PHE A 35 2.94 4.86 -9.44
CA PHE A 35 3.08 5.78 -8.33
C PHE A 35 4.47 6.42 -8.39
N SER A 36 4.52 7.73 -8.22
CA SER A 36 5.78 8.46 -8.05
C SER A 36 5.91 8.82 -6.58
N PHE A 37 6.88 8.23 -5.93
CA PHE A 37 7.20 8.55 -4.53
C PHE A 37 8.22 9.68 -4.48
N PRO A 38 8.10 10.61 -3.53
CA PRO A 38 9.12 11.63 -3.34
C PRO A 38 10.44 10.98 -2.90
N THR A 39 11.56 11.47 -3.44
CA THR A 39 12.89 10.97 -3.12
C THR A 39 13.36 11.58 -1.79
N PRO A 40 13.77 10.77 -0.80
CA PRO A 40 14.35 11.29 0.44
C PRO A 40 15.76 11.83 0.23
N GLU A 41 16.24 12.61 1.21
CA GLU A 41 17.64 12.99 1.29
C GLU A 41 18.51 11.75 1.56
N GLU A 42 19.76 11.77 1.10
CA GLU A 42 20.70 10.71 1.39
C GLU A 42 21.14 10.75 2.87
N LEU A 43 21.19 9.57 3.49
CA LEU A 43 21.71 9.37 4.83
C LEU A 43 22.99 8.55 4.79
N SER A 44 23.89 8.81 5.75
CA SER A 44 25.09 7.98 5.91
C SER A 44 24.68 6.56 6.36
N PRO A 45 25.20 5.51 5.72
CA PRO A 45 24.92 4.12 6.11
C PRO A 45 25.68 3.74 7.41
N PRO A 46 25.13 2.83 8.22
CA PRO A 46 23.79 2.25 8.09
C PRO A 46 22.71 3.24 8.54
N ILE A 47 21.53 3.21 7.89
CA ILE A 47 20.38 4.02 8.31
C ILE A 47 19.69 3.44 9.54
N LEU A 48 19.78 2.10 9.71
CA LEU A 48 19.26 1.37 10.87
C LEU A 48 20.13 0.14 11.13
N ARG A 49 20.37 -0.17 12.42
CA ARG A 49 21.09 -1.35 12.87
C ARG A 49 20.44 -1.93 14.13
N ILE A 50 20.30 -3.23 14.18
CA ILE A 50 19.88 -3.99 15.34
C ILE A 50 21.04 -4.91 15.73
N GLU A 51 21.41 -4.93 17.01
CA GLU A 51 22.46 -5.75 17.56
C GLU A 51 21.91 -6.60 18.70
N ASN A 52 22.00 -7.92 18.52
CA ASN A 52 21.52 -8.93 19.47
C ASN A 52 20.09 -8.63 19.98
N GLY A 53 19.24 -8.14 19.08
CA GLY A 53 17.89 -7.66 19.39
C GLY A 53 16.95 -8.78 19.80
N THR A 54 16.10 -8.50 20.80
CA THR A 54 15.00 -9.36 21.20
C THR A 54 13.73 -8.55 21.17
N ALA A 55 12.66 -9.07 20.58
CA ALA A 55 11.37 -8.39 20.49
C ALA A 55 10.21 -9.35 20.74
N GLY A 56 9.14 -8.80 21.32
CA GLY A 56 7.94 -9.56 21.68
C GLY A 56 6.91 -8.69 22.37
N TYR A 57 5.94 -9.32 23.02
CA TYR A 57 4.83 -8.63 23.67
C TYR A 57 4.69 -9.11 25.12
N GLY A 58 4.66 -8.17 26.08
CA GLY A 58 4.69 -8.49 27.49
C GLY A 58 5.94 -9.31 27.84
N GLU A 59 5.79 -10.51 28.37
CA GLU A 59 6.89 -11.43 28.68
C GLU A 59 7.19 -12.43 27.54
N THR A 60 6.38 -12.42 26.48
CA THR A 60 6.50 -13.38 25.38
C THR A 60 7.48 -12.89 24.34
N THR A 61 8.62 -13.57 24.20
CA THR A 61 9.60 -13.33 23.14
C THR A 61 9.14 -13.95 21.83
N ILE A 62 9.10 -13.16 20.76
CA ILE A 62 8.76 -13.59 19.40
C ILE A 62 10.04 -13.70 18.55
N LEU A 63 10.94 -12.72 18.66
CA LEU A 63 12.21 -12.67 17.94
C LEU A 63 13.35 -12.56 18.94
N SER A 64 14.40 -13.33 18.75
CA SER A 64 15.59 -13.31 19.61
C SER A 64 16.87 -13.37 18.80
N ARG A 65 17.94 -12.81 19.34
CA ARG A 65 19.28 -12.78 18.72
C ARG A 65 19.23 -12.22 17.29
N LEU A 66 18.52 -11.10 17.13
CA LEU A 66 18.33 -10.46 15.85
C LEU A 66 19.51 -9.50 15.61
N ASP A 67 20.28 -9.78 14.58
CA ASP A 67 21.29 -8.90 14.03
C ASP A 67 20.87 -8.49 12.63
N LEU A 68 20.66 -7.20 12.42
CA LEU A 68 20.17 -6.65 11.16
C LEU A 68 20.83 -5.30 10.90
N ARG A 69 21.25 -5.09 9.66
CA ARG A 69 21.72 -3.82 9.15
C ARG A 69 20.87 -3.46 7.94
N ILE A 70 20.45 -2.22 7.85
CA ILE A 70 19.70 -1.68 6.70
C ILE A 70 20.42 -0.41 6.22
N ASP A 71 20.68 -0.39 4.92
CA ASP A 71 21.21 0.76 4.20
C ASP A 71 20.10 1.35 3.30
N GLN A 72 20.26 2.57 2.80
CA GLN A 72 19.18 3.32 2.16
C GLN A 72 18.70 2.73 0.82
N ASP A 73 19.53 2.01 0.13
CA ASP A 73 19.27 1.38 -1.18
C ASP A 73 18.82 -0.09 -1.07
N ASP A 74 18.76 -0.64 0.16
CA ASP A 74 18.37 -2.02 0.40
C ASP A 74 16.90 -2.27 0.00
N ARG A 75 16.67 -3.47 -0.55
CA ARG A 75 15.36 -4.02 -0.86
C ARG A 75 15.22 -5.38 -0.20
N ILE A 76 14.53 -5.42 0.92
CA ILE A 76 14.45 -6.59 1.79
C ILE A 76 13.05 -7.20 1.70
N ALA A 77 12.97 -8.50 1.39
CA ALA A 77 11.73 -9.26 1.45
C ALA A 77 11.73 -10.16 2.69
N LEU A 78 10.68 -10.03 3.52
CA LEU A 78 10.46 -10.88 4.69
C LEU A 78 9.62 -12.09 4.30
N LEU A 79 10.23 -13.27 4.28
CA LEU A 79 9.57 -14.52 3.95
C LEU A 79 9.35 -15.37 5.21
N GLY A 80 8.19 -16.00 5.30
CA GLY A 80 7.85 -16.90 6.42
C GLY A 80 6.35 -17.11 6.53
N GLN A 81 5.97 -18.15 7.28
CA GLN A 81 4.56 -18.44 7.56
C GLN A 81 3.94 -17.36 8.45
N ASN A 82 2.60 -17.32 8.51
CA ASN A 82 1.89 -16.41 9.41
C ASN A 82 2.21 -16.77 10.86
N GLY A 83 2.34 -15.74 11.71
CA GLY A 83 2.71 -15.92 13.12
C GLY A 83 4.20 -16.03 13.41
N GLN A 84 5.09 -16.05 12.40
CA GLN A 84 6.54 -16.16 12.61
C GLN A 84 7.26 -14.85 12.92
N GLY A 85 6.54 -13.81 13.28
CA GLY A 85 7.15 -12.55 13.73
C GLY A 85 7.47 -11.53 12.65
N LYS A 86 7.01 -11.69 11.39
CA LYS A 86 7.21 -10.71 10.32
C LYS A 86 6.73 -9.32 10.73
N SER A 87 5.47 -9.19 11.15
CA SER A 87 4.90 -7.92 11.59
C SER A 87 5.50 -7.43 12.92
N THR A 88 6.04 -8.33 13.76
CA THR A 88 6.80 -7.96 14.96
C THR A 88 8.11 -7.26 14.58
N LEU A 89 8.82 -7.81 13.58
CA LEU A 89 10.02 -7.18 13.04
C LEU A 89 9.70 -5.82 12.39
N ALA A 90 8.64 -5.75 11.58
CA ALA A 90 8.21 -4.51 10.97
C ALA A 90 7.88 -3.43 12.01
N LYS A 91 7.20 -3.79 13.09
CA LYS A 91 6.90 -2.89 14.22
C LYS A 91 8.17 -2.47 14.99
N LEU A 92 9.13 -3.39 15.17
CA LEU A 92 10.41 -3.08 15.80
C LEU A 92 11.19 -2.06 14.97
N ILE A 93 11.35 -2.33 13.67
CA ILE A 93 12.06 -1.43 12.74
C ILE A 93 11.38 -0.06 12.67
N SER A 94 10.04 -0.02 12.63
CA SER A 94 9.29 1.25 12.56
C SER A 94 9.23 2.02 13.89
N GLY A 95 9.83 1.49 14.96
CA GLY A 95 9.78 2.11 16.29
C GLY A 95 8.44 2.01 17.01
N ARG A 96 7.47 1.28 16.42
CA ARG A 96 6.14 1.00 17.05
C ARG A 96 6.25 -0.05 18.15
N LEU A 97 7.32 -0.82 18.19
CA LEU A 97 7.67 -1.78 19.23
C LEU A 97 9.09 -1.50 19.71
N LYS A 98 9.27 -1.44 21.03
CA LYS A 98 10.62 -1.30 21.62
C LYS A 98 11.28 -2.65 21.74
N PRO A 99 12.60 -2.75 21.58
CA PRO A 99 13.31 -4.00 21.85
C PRO A 99 13.21 -4.35 23.34
N MET A 100 13.03 -5.63 23.64
CA MET A 100 13.06 -6.17 25.00
C MET A 100 14.51 -6.31 25.52
N ALA A 101 15.44 -6.60 24.60
CA ALA A 101 16.88 -6.66 24.85
C ALA A 101 17.66 -6.36 23.57
N GLY A 102 18.96 -6.11 23.70
CA GLY A 102 19.81 -5.70 22.60
C GLY A 102 19.71 -4.21 22.31
N GLN A 103 20.20 -3.79 21.16
CA GLN A 103 20.22 -2.38 20.77
C GLN A 103 19.62 -2.18 19.39
N LEU A 104 18.80 -1.13 19.26
CA LEU A 104 18.32 -0.61 17.98
C LEU A 104 18.91 0.80 17.81
N VAL A 105 19.83 0.93 16.87
CA VAL A 105 20.46 2.19 16.50
C VAL A 105 19.92 2.64 15.15
N GLN A 106 19.47 3.87 15.07
CA GLN A 106 18.97 4.45 13.83
C GLN A 106 19.42 5.90 13.66
N SER A 107 19.54 6.36 12.43
CA SER A 107 19.82 7.75 12.14
C SER A 107 18.74 8.65 12.74
N SER A 108 19.14 9.74 13.40
CA SER A 108 18.20 10.73 13.95
C SER A 108 17.34 11.42 12.89
N LYS A 109 17.76 11.39 11.62
CA LYS A 109 17.03 11.91 10.48
C LYS A 109 16.22 10.85 9.75
N LEU A 110 16.23 9.60 10.21
CA LEU A 110 15.50 8.50 9.57
C LEU A 110 13.99 8.76 9.64
N ARG A 111 13.37 8.83 8.46
CA ARG A 111 11.92 8.84 8.31
C ARG A 111 11.46 7.48 7.80
N ILE A 112 10.50 6.88 8.48
CA ILE A 112 9.97 5.56 8.14
C ILE A 112 8.51 5.72 7.72
N GLY A 113 8.19 5.32 6.50
CA GLY A 113 6.84 5.14 6.03
C GLY A 113 6.39 3.71 6.37
N TYR A 114 5.22 3.57 6.97
CA TYR A 114 4.67 2.27 7.29
C TYR A 114 3.29 2.14 6.63
N PHE A 115 3.13 1.15 5.79
CA PHE A 115 1.87 0.80 5.16
C PHE A 115 1.49 -0.61 5.57
N ALA A 116 0.35 -0.76 6.22
CA ALA A 116 -0.22 -2.05 6.57
C ALA A 116 -1.73 -2.04 6.31
N GLN A 117 -2.31 -3.20 6.07
CA GLN A 117 -3.75 -3.34 5.84
C GLN A 117 -4.58 -2.71 6.98
N HIS A 118 -4.13 -2.84 8.23
CA HIS A 118 -4.80 -2.24 9.39
C HIS A 118 -4.78 -0.71 9.40
N GLN A 119 -3.85 -0.06 8.68
CA GLN A 119 -3.82 1.39 8.61
C GLN A 119 -4.94 1.99 7.78
N VAL A 120 -5.57 1.18 6.93
CA VAL A 120 -6.80 1.59 6.23
C VAL A 120 -7.93 1.85 7.24
N ASP A 121 -7.93 1.13 8.35
CA ASP A 121 -8.92 1.27 9.43
C ASP A 121 -8.60 2.46 10.36
N GLU A 122 -7.35 2.97 10.33
CA GLU A 122 -6.92 4.16 11.08
C GLU A 122 -7.33 5.48 10.37
N LEU A 123 -7.83 5.42 9.14
CA LEU A 123 -8.31 6.61 8.43
C LEU A 123 -9.58 7.16 9.09
N TYR A 124 -9.65 8.47 9.22
CA TYR A 124 -10.87 9.14 9.74
C TYR A 124 -11.98 9.04 8.70
N VAL A 125 -12.97 8.20 8.98
CA VAL A 125 -14.05 7.86 8.05
C VAL A 125 -14.97 9.03 7.73
N ASP A 126 -15.06 9.99 8.66
CA ASP A 126 -15.90 11.20 8.57
C ASP A 126 -15.15 12.38 7.94
N GLU A 127 -13.91 12.19 7.53
CA GLU A 127 -13.11 13.20 6.82
C GLU A 127 -12.94 12.83 5.35
N THR A 128 -12.56 13.83 4.54
CA THR A 128 -12.24 13.61 3.13
C THR A 128 -10.74 13.32 2.93
N PRO A 129 -10.33 12.69 1.80
CA PRO A 129 -8.91 12.55 1.47
C PRO A 129 -8.15 13.87 1.45
N ILE A 130 -8.78 14.95 0.99
CA ILE A 130 -8.13 16.27 0.97
C ILE A 130 -7.87 16.81 2.37
N ASP A 131 -8.72 16.49 3.36
CA ASP A 131 -8.51 16.89 4.75
C ASP A 131 -7.32 16.16 5.38
N HIS A 132 -7.19 14.85 5.09
CA HIS A 132 -6.04 14.07 5.53
C HIS A 132 -4.72 14.64 4.99
N VAL A 133 -4.66 14.96 3.69
CA VAL A 133 -3.45 15.52 3.08
C VAL A 133 -3.21 16.95 3.57
N ARG A 134 -4.25 17.77 3.75
CA ARG A 134 -4.16 19.13 4.27
C ARG A 134 -3.51 19.17 5.65
N ARG A 135 -3.83 18.22 6.52
CA ARG A 135 -3.23 18.12 7.87
C ARG A 135 -1.72 17.96 7.81
N LEU A 136 -1.22 17.20 6.84
CA LEU A 136 0.22 16.98 6.62
C LEU A 136 0.88 18.08 5.78
N ARG A 137 0.08 18.82 5.02
CA ARG A 137 0.53 19.86 4.08
C ARG A 137 -0.33 21.14 4.20
N PRO A 138 -0.35 21.78 5.38
CA PRO A 138 -1.25 22.91 5.63
C PRO A 138 -0.97 24.13 4.75
N SER A 139 0.27 24.29 4.26
CA SER A 139 0.67 25.40 3.39
C SER A 139 0.28 25.22 1.92
N LYS A 140 -0.21 24.04 1.52
CA LYS A 140 -0.57 23.76 0.13
C LYS A 140 -1.96 24.28 -0.21
N THR A 141 -2.10 24.82 -1.42
CA THR A 141 -3.41 25.23 -1.95
C THR A 141 -4.30 24.02 -2.24
N PRO A 142 -5.64 24.20 -2.27
CA PRO A 142 -6.55 23.10 -2.64
C PRO A 142 -6.23 22.44 -3.97
N ALA A 143 -5.76 23.20 -4.97
CA ALA A 143 -5.35 22.67 -6.25
C ALA A 143 -4.11 21.76 -6.14
N GLN A 144 -3.13 22.16 -5.33
CA GLN A 144 -1.93 21.36 -5.05
C GLN A 144 -2.26 20.08 -4.27
N LEU A 145 -3.18 20.13 -3.30
CA LEU A 145 -3.64 18.96 -2.56
C LEU A 145 -4.34 17.96 -3.49
N ARG A 146 -5.21 18.43 -4.39
CA ARG A 146 -5.85 17.56 -5.40
C ARG A 146 -4.83 16.96 -6.37
N ALA A 147 -3.80 17.71 -6.76
CA ALA A 147 -2.72 17.18 -7.61
C ALA A 147 -1.95 16.04 -6.93
N ILE A 148 -1.64 16.17 -5.64
CA ILE A 148 -1.01 15.12 -4.84
C ILE A 148 -1.90 13.87 -4.81
N LEU A 149 -3.19 14.02 -4.51
CA LEU A 149 -4.17 12.92 -4.52
C LEU A 149 -4.30 12.28 -5.90
N GLY A 150 -4.33 13.09 -6.95
CA GLY A 150 -4.38 12.65 -8.34
C GLY A 150 -3.19 11.76 -8.73
N GLY A 151 -1.99 12.06 -8.23
CA GLY A 151 -0.80 11.22 -8.41
C GLY A 151 -0.97 9.79 -7.87
N PHE A 152 -1.82 9.60 -6.87
CA PHE A 152 -2.19 8.29 -6.32
C PHE A 152 -3.52 7.75 -6.85
N GLY A 153 -4.06 8.40 -7.89
CA GLY A 153 -5.30 7.97 -8.56
C GLY A 153 -6.57 8.19 -7.74
N ILE A 154 -6.54 9.17 -6.84
CA ILE A 154 -7.72 9.69 -6.16
C ILE A 154 -8.15 10.92 -6.96
N GLY A 155 -9.21 10.79 -7.76
CA GLY A 155 -9.71 11.86 -8.63
C GLY A 155 -10.38 12.98 -7.85
N ALA A 156 -10.81 14.03 -8.56
CA ALA A 156 -11.37 15.23 -7.93
C ALA A 156 -12.63 14.92 -7.10
N GLU A 157 -13.52 14.09 -7.60
CA GLU A 157 -14.73 13.68 -6.88
C GLU A 157 -14.40 12.88 -5.63
N GLN A 158 -13.49 11.90 -5.73
CA GLN A 158 -13.07 11.08 -4.60
C GLN A 158 -12.32 11.90 -3.55
N ALA A 159 -11.59 12.95 -3.95
CA ALA A 159 -10.88 13.83 -3.03
C ALA A 159 -11.80 14.57 -2.05
N GLU A 160 -13.03 14.84 -2.45
CA GLU A 160 -14.08 15.51 -1.66
C GLU A 160 -15.10 14.53 -1.07
N THR A 161 -14.99 13.24 -1.35
CA THR A 161 -15.87 12.20 -0.82
C THR A 161 -15.38 11.76 0.56
N LEU A 162 -16.28 11.57 1.53
CA LEU A 162 -15.92 11.04 2.85
C LEU A 162 -15.21 9.70 2.71
N VAL A 163 -14.14 9.49 3.46
CA VAL A 163 -13.34 8.26 3.45
C VAL A 163 -14.20 7.03 3.72
N GLY A 164 -15.21 7.15 4.57
CA GLY A 164 -16.16 6.07 4.84
C GLY A 164 -16.84 5.51 3.57
N ARG A 165 -17.06 6.35 2.55
CA ARG A 165 -17.72 5.99 1.28
C ARG A 165 -16.77 5.54 0.17
N LEU A 166 -15.47 5.62 0.40
CA LEU A 166 -14.46 5.19 -0.57
C LEU A 166 -14.41 3.66 -0.65
N SER A 167 -14.07 3.14 -1.82
CA SER A 167 -13.76 1.72 -1.99
C SER A 167 -12.48 1.32 -1.23
N GLY A 168 -12.33 0.04 -0.90
CA GLY A 168 -11.13 -0.48 -0.23
C GLY A 168 -9.83 -0.12 -0.98
N GLY A 169 -9.83 -0.22 -2.32
CA GLY A 169 -8.68 0.17 -3.13
C GLY A 169 -8.39 1.68 -3.12
N GLN A 170 -9.41 2.54 -2.97
CA GLN A 170 -9.21 3.98 -2.81
C GLN A 170 -8.65 4.32 -1.43
N LYS A 171 -9.15 3.67 -0.38
CA LYS A 171 -8.63 3.80 0.99
C LYS A 171 -7.17 3.33 1.07
N ALA A 172 -6.84 2.19 0.46
CA ALA A 172 -5.47 1.70 0.40
C ALA A 172 -4.51 2.69 -0.31
N ARG A 173 -4.95 3.29 -1.44
CA ARG A 173 -4.16 4.32 -2.12
C ARG A 173 -3.97 5.58 -1.28
N LEU A 174 -5.00 6.01 -0.53
CA LEU A 174 -4.88 7.11 0.41
C LEU A 174 -3.88 6.78 1.52
N SER A 175 -3.99 5.61 2.14
CA SER A 175 -3.06 5.16 3.18
C SER A 175 -1.62 5.09 2.67
N LEU A 176 -1.40 4.55 1.45
CA LEU A 176 -0.08 4.52 0.83
C LEU A 176 0.47 5.94 0.57
N LEU A 177 -0.38 6.86 0.09
CA LEU A 177 -0.01 8.26 -0.07
C LEU A 177 0.46 8.85 1.27
N LEU A 178 -0.33 8.69 2.33
CA LEU A 178 -0.01 9.23 3.66
C LEU A 178 1.29 8.65 4.22
N ALA A 179 1.54 7.36 4.00
CA ALA A 179 2.78 6.69 4.41
C ALA A 179 4.03 7.20 3.66
N THR A 180 3.87 7.74 2.45
CA THR A 180 4.99 8.13 1.57
C THR A 180 5.14 9.63 1.37
N ILE A 181 4.17 10.44 1.78
CA ILE A 181 4.13 11.88 1.51
C ILE A 181 5.35 12.63 2.06
N ASP A 182 5.94 12.16 3.16
CA ASP A 182 7.10 12.79 3.81
C ASP A 182 8.45 12.32 3.27
N ALA A 183 8.47 11.69 2.09
CA ALA A 183 9.68 11.14 1.50
C ALA A 183 10.45 10.24 2.51
N PRO A 184 9.88 9.10 2.94
CA PRO A 184 10.55 8.22 3.89
C PRO A 184 11.82 7.61 3.29
N HIS A 185 12.86 7.44 4.14
CA HIS A 185 14.10 6.75 3.76
C HIS A 185 13.92 5.23 3.75
N LEU A 186 13.01 4.74 4.58
CA LEU A 186 12.61 3.34 4.65
C LEU A 186 11.09 3.23 4.54
N LEU A 187 10.62 2.46 3.57
CA LEU A 187 9.19 2.15 3.43
C LEU A 187 8.96 0.69 3.79
N ILE A 188 8.10 0.46 4.78
CA ILE A 188 7.67 -0.87 5.21
C ILE A 188 6.28 -1.13 4.62
N LEU A 189 6.17 -2.25 3.90
CA LEU A 189 4.90 -2.74 3.34
C LEU A 189 4.56 -4.05 4.05
N ASP A 190 3.54 -4.03 4.93
CA ASP A 190 3.09 -5.18 5.71
C ASP A 190 1.66 -5.53 5.28
N GLU A 191 1.51 -6.58 4.51
CA GLU A 191 0.29 -7.16 3.87
C GLU A 191 -0.94 -6.27 3.71
#